data_f84cf6f41d83784b2cc2037403ee3ce5
#
_entry.id   f84cf6f41d83784b2cc2037403ee3ce5
#
_cell.length_a   1.000
_cell.length_b   1.000
_cell.length_c   1.000
_cell.angle_alpha   90.00
_cell.angle_beta   90.00
_cell.angle_gamma   90.00
#
_symmetry.space_group_name_H-M   'P 1'
#
loop_
_entity.id
_entity.type
_entity.pdbx_description
1 polymer ?
#
loop_
_entity_poly.entity_id
_entity_poly.type
_entity_poly.pdbx_seq_one_letter_code
_entity_poly.pdbx_strand_id
1 'polypeptide(L)'
;MKAMLLAAGRGERLRPITDRLPKALVPVGGKPLIAWHLERLAAAGCREAVINVSHLGEQIADYVGDGRRFGLQVAYSREASPLETAGGIAQALPLLGSEPFLLVNADTYCEVAFAPLVAHDLGAMLAHLVLVPNPVHRAQGDFSLEDGRVGSGSGARYTYAGVAVMSPRLVAPVQRGAKAPLAPLLYAAVDERRLSGELFQGLWQDVGTPERLAELEAQLAART
;
A
#
# COMPACT_ATOMS: atom_id res chain seq x y z
N MET A 1 11.09 -11.32 3.74
CA MET A 1 9.67 -10.90 3.88
C MET A 1 9.01 -10.89 2.51
N LYS A 2 7.76 -11.37 2.36
CA LYS A 2 6.95 -11.18 1.15
C LYS A 2 6.38 -9.77 1.12
N ALA A 3 5.99 -9.29 -0.06
CA ALA A 3 5.27 -8.04 -0.21
C ALA A 3 3.85 -8.27 -0.75
N MET A 4 2.92 -7.38 -0.41
CA MET A 4 1.61 -7.30 -1.04
C MET A 4 1.40 -5.91 -1.61
N LEU A 5 1.07 -5.83 -2.90
CA LEU A 5 0.70 -4.59 -3.56
C LEU A 5 -0.82 -4.55 -3.77
N LEU A 6 -1.46 -3.49 -3.26
CA LEU A 6 -2.89 -3.28 -3.40
C LEU A 6 -3.20 -2.54 -4.71
N ALA A 7 -3.66 -3.27 -5.72
CA ALA A 7 -3.89 -2.77 -7.06
C ALA A 7 -5.32 -3.02 -7.59
N ALA A 8 -6.26 -3.49 -6.76
CA ALA A 8 -7.63 -3.81 -7.17
C ALA A 8 -8.58 -2.59 -7.24
N GLY A 9 -8.10 -1.38 -6.92
CA GLY A 9 -8.91 -0.15 -6.89
C GLY A 9 -9.33 0.32 -8.29
N ARG A 10 -10.58 0.77 -8.45
CA ARG A 10 -11.12 1.27 -9.74
C ARG A 10 -10.56 2.61 -10.18
N GLY A 11 -10.02 3.42 -9.25
CA GLY A 11 -9.49 4.74 -9.58
C GLY A 11 -10.52 5.76 -10.11
N GLU A 12 -11.76 5.69 -9.67
CA GLU A 12 -12.90 6.47 -10.24
C GLU A 12 -12.67 7.98 -10.31
N ARG A 13 -11.92 8.54 -9.36
CA ARG A 13 -11.59 9.98 -9.31
C ARG A 13 -10.53 10.40 -10.34
N LEU A 14 -9.84 9.43 -10.97
CA LEU A 14 -8.81 9.67 -11.99
C LEU A 14 -9.35 9.47 -13.41
N ARG A 15 -10.69 9.33 -13.58
CA ARG A 15 -11.32 9.29 -14.91
C ARG A 15 -11.08 10.59 -15.67
N PRO A 16 -10.95 10.52 -17.00
CA PRO A 16 -11.19 9.37 -17.89
C PRO A 16 -10.00 8.41 -18.05
N ILE A 17 -8.85 8.67 -17.44
CA ILE A 17 -7.64 7.84 -17.58
C ILE A 17 -7.93 6.40 -17.16
N THR A 18 -8.57 6.22 -16.02
CA THR A 18 -8.84 4.91 -15.44
C THR A 18 -10.03 4.15 -16.05
N ASP A 19 -10.69 4.71 -17.05
CA ASP A 19 -11.66 3.98 -17.86
C ASP A 19 -10.98 2.93 -18.78
N ARG A 20 -9.70 3.15 -19.11
CA ARG A 20 -8.93 2.34 -20.06
C ARG A 20 -7.65 1.75 -19.47
N LEU A 21 -7.12 2.33 -18.41
CA LEU A 21 -5.85 1.95 -17.78
C LEU A 21 -6.03 1.77 -16.28
N PRO A 22 -5.65 0.63 -15.68
CA PRO A 22 -5.74 0.50 -14.23
C PRO A 22 -4.81 1.50 -13.54
N LYS A 23 -5.25 2.06 -12.41
CA LYS A 23 -4.55 3.13 -11.71
C LYS A 23 -3.07 2.79 -11.42
N ALA A 24 -2.77 1.55 -11.08
CA ALA A 24 -1.41 1.07 -10.83
C ALA A 24 -0.49 1.16 -12.07
N LEU A 25 -1.06 1.23 -13.27
CA LEU A 25 -0.31 1.39 -14.53
C LEU A 25 -0.24 2.83 -15.03
N VAL A 26 -0.86 3.79 -14.34
CA VAL A 26 -0.74 5.21 -14.71
C VAL A 26 0.72 5.62 -14.70
N PRO A 27 1.25 6.20 -15.79
CA PRO A 27 2.63 6.65 -15.85
C PRO A 27 2.90 7.80 -14.88
N VAL A 28 4.03 7.72 -14.18
CA VAL A 28 4.57 8.75 -13.31
C VAL A 28 6.08 8.78 -13.46
N GLY A 29 6.67 9.91 -13.80
CA GLY A 29 8.11 10.02 -14.03
C GLY A 29 8.61 9.04 -15.10
N GLY A 30 7.86 8.87 -16.20
CA GLY A 30 8.23 8.04 -17.34
C GLY A 30 7.97 6.54 -17.21
N LYS A 31 7.45 6.03 -16.08
CA LYS A 31 7.11 4.61 -15.91
C LYS A 31 5.85 4.40 -15.05
N PRO A 32 5.14 3.25 -15.18
CA PRO A 32 3.96 2.96 -14.36
C PRO A 32 4.22 3.01 -12.85
N LEU A 33 3.24 3.50 -12.08
CA LEU A 33 3.32 3.59 -10.61
C LEU A 33 3.77 2.27 -9.97
N ILE A 34 3.19 1.15 -10.37
CA ILE A 34 3.51 -0.17 -9.83
C ILE A 34 4.98 -0.55 -10.06
N ALA A 35 5.60 -0.09 -11.15
CA ALA A 35 7.00 -0.40 -11.45
C ALA A 35 7.95 0.21 -10.41
N TRP A 36 7.65 1.43 -9.93
CA TRP A 36 8.41 2.06 -8.86
C TRP A 36 8.44 1.21 -7.59
N HIS A 37 7.30 0.64 -7.22
CA HIS A 37 7.22 -0.22 -6.05
C HIS A 37 7.92 -1.55 -6.26
N LEU A 38 7.71 -2.22 -7.39
CA LEU A 38 8.34 -3.52 -7.68
C LEU A 38 9.88 -3.44 -7.68
N GLU A 39 10.45 -2.40 -8.31
CA GLU A 39 11.90 -2.18 -8.31
C GLU A 39 12.43 -1.91 -6.89
N ARG A 40 11.74 -1.08 -6.10
CA ARG A 40 12.13 -0.77 -4.72
C ARG A 40 11.99 -1.98 -3.78
N LEU A 41 10.97 -2.81 -3.97
CA LEU A 41 10.80 -4.05 -3.22
C LEU A 41 11.94 -5.03 -3.50
N ALA A 42 12.31 -5.20 -4.76
CA ALA A 42 13.44 -6.04 -5.13
C ALA A 42 14.76 -5.52 -4.55
N ALA A 43 15.01 -4.21 -4.67
CA ALA A 43 16.18 -3.55 -4.08
C ALA A 43 16.24 -3.67 -2.56
N ALA A 44 15.08 -3.73 -1.88
CA ALA A 44 14.96 -3.94 -0.44
C ALA A 44 15.16 -5.41 -0.01
N GLY A 45 15.37 -6.33 -0.96
CA GLY A 45 15.60 -7.74 -0.67
C GLY A 45 14.34 -8.61 -0.64
N CYS A 46 13.16 -8.09 -0.99
CA CYS A 46 12.00 -8.94 -1.26
C CYS A 46 12.30 -9.88 -2.45
N ARG A 47 11.79 -11.09 -2.38
CA ARG A 47 11.90 -12.08 -3.48
C ARG A 47 10.55 -12.45 -4.06
N GLU A 48 9.49 -12.29 -3.27
CA GLU A 48 8.13 -12.68 -3.63
C GLU A 48 7.19 -11.49 -3.38
N ALA A 49 6.24 -11.29 -4.31
CA ALA A 49 5.18 -10.30 -4.15
C ALA A 49 3.83 -10.90 -4.57
N VAL A 50 2.79 -10.48 -3.87
CA VAL A 50 1.39 -10.78 -4.21
C VAL A 50 0.73 -9.47 -4.65
N ILE A 51 0.09 -9.47 -5.81
CA ILE A 51 -0.66 -8.31 -6.31
C ILE A 51 -2.14 -8.67 -6.34
N ASN A 52 -2.99 -7.94 -5.61
CA ASN A 52 -4.42 -8.12 -5.80
C ASN A 52 -4.89 -7.32 -7.01
N VAL A 53 -5.74 -7.93 -7.81
CA VAL A 53 -6.25 -7.36 -9.06
C VAL A 53 -7.75 -7.58 -9.19
N SER A 54 -8.45 -6.63 -9.80
CA SER A 54 -9.89 -6.70 -10.08
C SER A 54 -10.18 -6.06 -11.44
N HIS A 55 -10.85 -4.91 -11.49
CA HIS A 55 -11.13 -4.18 -12.73
C HIS A 55 -9.86 -3.88 -13.52
N LEU A 56 -9.84 -4.23 -14.82
CA LEU A 56 -8.66 -4.13 -15.72
C LEU A 56 -7.41 -4.87 -15.20
N GLY A 57 -7.60 -5.84 -14.30
CA GLY A 57 -6.50 -6.55 -13.64
C GLY A 57 -5.60 -7.34 -14.59
N GLU A 58 -6.12 -7.80 -15.74
CA GLU A 58 -5.31 -8.49 -16.75
C GLU A 58 -4.22 -7.60 -17.33
N GLN A 59 -4.48 -6.30 -17.52
CA GLN A 59 -3.46 -5.36 -17.97
C GLN A 59 -2.29 -5.26 -16.97
N ILE A 60 -2.57 -5.33 -15.66
CA ILE A 60 -1.53 -5.38 -14.63
C ILE A 60 -0.75 -6.68 -14.75
N ALA A 61 -1.44 -7.81 -14.91
CA ALA A 61 -0.82 -9.12 -15.06
C ALA A 61 0.03 -9.20 -16.35
N ASP A 62 -0.47 -8.67 -17.46
CA ASP A 62 0.27 -8.62 -18.73
C ASP A 62 1.54 -7.73 -18.62
N TYR A 63 1.41 -6.57 -17.94
CA TYR A 63 2.55 -5.67 -17.74
C TYR A 63 3.59 -6.25 -16.79
N VAL A 64 3.20 -6.82 -15.66
CA VAL A 64 4.16 -7.31 -14.64
C VAL A 64 4.67 -8.71 -14.98
N GLY A 65 3.84 -9.55 -15.58
CA GLY A 65 4.16 -10.95 -15.88
C GLY A 65 4.38 -11.77 -14.61
N ASP A 66 5.38 -12.63 -14.62
CA ASP A 66 5.80 -13.42 -13.46
C ASP A 66 6.74 -12.65 -12.48
N GLY A 67 7.00 -11.38 -12.76
CA GLY A 67 7.83 -10.49 -11.94
C GLY A 67 9.34 -10.60 -12.14
N ARG A 68 9.83 -11.59 -12.90
CA ARG A 68 11.29 -11.82 -13.07
C ARG A 68 12.04 -10.61 -13.60
N ARG A 69 11.44 -9.83 -14.49
CA ARG A 69 12.06 -8.59 -15.00
C ARG A 69 12.33 -7.53 -13.93
N PHE A 70 11.63 -7.62 -12.79
CA PHE A 70 11.84 -6.77 -11.61
C PHE A 70 12.69 -7.44 -10.53
N GLY A 71 13.15 -8.68 -10.75
CA GLY A 71 13.90 -9.46 -9.75
C GLY A 71 13.01 -10.08 -8.67
N LEU A 72 11.70 -10.23 -8.93
CA LEU A 72 10.70 -10.79 -8.04
C LEU A 72 10.05 -12.03 -8.65
N GLN A 73 9.38 -12.84 -7.79
CA GLN A 73 8.35 -13.80 -8.20
C GLN A 73 7.00 -13.20 -7.82
N VAL A 74 6.11 -13.01 -8.80
CA VAL A 74 4.80 -12.38 -8.58
C VAL A 74 3.68 -13.40 -8.69
N ALA A 75 2.81 -13.42 -7.68
CA ALA A 75 1.53 -14.14 -7.71
C ALA A 75 0.36 -13.14 -7.68
N TYR A 76 -0.77 -13.51 -8.28
CA TYR A 76 -1.94 -12.64 -8.38
C TYR A 76 -3.10 -13.16 -7.53
N SER A 77 -3.62 -12.31 -6.65
CA SER A 77 -4.88 -12.51 -5.93
C SER A 77 -6.01 -11.85 -6.71
N ARG A 78 -6.81 -12.66 -7.42
CA ARG A 78 -7.90 -12.15 -8.28
C ARG A 78 -9.16 -11.92 -7.45
N GLU A 79 -9.76 -10.74 -7.58
CA GLU A 79 -11.03 -10.37 -6.95
C GLU A 79 -12.11 -10.24 -8.03
N ALA A 80 -13.17 -11.03 -7.93
CA ALA A 80 -14.31 -10.94 -8.87
C ALA A 80 -15.02 -9.59 -8.80
N SER A 81 -14.98 -8.96 -7.62
CA SER A 81 -15.39 -7.58 -7.35
C SER A 81 -14.48 -6.99 -6.28
N PRO A 82 -14.27 -5.67 -6.23
CA PRO A 82 -13.41 -5.04 -5.22
C PRO A 82 -13.84 -5.39 -3.79
N LEU A 83 -12.94 -5.99 -3.01
CA LEU A 83 -13.19 -6.45 -1.65
C LEU A 83 -12.80 -5.43 -0.58
N GLU A 84 -12.40 -4.23 -0.97
CA GLU A 84 -11.74 -3.25 -0.10
C GLU A 84 -10.41 -3.79 0.47
N THR A 85 -9.74 -2.98 1.28
CA THR A 85 -8.34 -3.30 1.65
C THR A 85 -8.23 -4.57 2.51
N ALA A 86 -9.00 -4.68 3.61
CA ALA A 86 -8.89 -5.85 4.48
C ALA A 86 -9.44 -7.12 3.82
N GLY A 87 -10.52 -7.00 3.03
CA GLY A 87 -11.06 -8.12 2.25
C GLY A 87 -10.07 -8.63 1.20
N GLY A 88 -9.40 -7.71 0.49
CA GLY A 88 -8.35 -8.05 -0.48
C GLY A 88 -7.15 -8.75 0.18
N ILE A 89 -6.73 -8.27 1.35
CA ILE A 89 -5.66 -8.93 2.14
C ILE A 89 -6.10 -10.34 2.57
N ALA A 90 -7.30 -10.47 3.16
CA ALA A 90 -7.83 -11.76 3.59
C ALA A 90 -7.95 -12.77 2.42
N GLN A 91 -8.34 -12.29 1.24
CA GLN A 91 -8.37 -13.09 0.00
C GLN A 91 -6.98 -13.56 -0.41
N ALA A 92 -5.96 -12.75 -0.20
CA ALA A 92 -4.58 -13.01 -0.60
C ALA A 92 -3.78 -13.86 0.41
N LEU A 93 -4.27 -14.07 1.63
CA LEU A 93 -3.55 -14.81 2.69
C LEU A 93 -3.01 -16.17 2.26
N PRO A 94 -3.71 -17.02 1.45
CA PRO A 94 -3.15 -18.28 0.99
C PRO A 94 -1.86 -18.15 0.16
N LEU A 95 -1.64 -16.99 -0.49
CA LEU A 95 -0.43 -16.68 -1.25
C LEU A 95 0.63 -16.02 -0.38
N LEU A 96 0.22 -15.19 0.59
CA LEU A 96 1.10 -14.48 1.52
C LEU A 96 1.71 -15.42 2.55
N GLY A 97 0.94 -16.37 3.08
CA GLY A 97 1.36 -17.27 4.15
C GLY A 97 1.04 -16.74 5.54
N SER A 98 1.73 -17.29 6.57
CA SER A 98 1.50 -17.00 7.99
C SER A 98 2.43 -15.92 8.56
N GLU A 99 3.50 -15.59 7.84
CA GLU A 99 4.51 -14.64 8.30
C GLU A 99 4.09 -13.19 8.02
N PRO A 100 4.62 -12.21 8.77
CA PRO A 100 4.44 -10.81 8.45
C PRO A 100 4.88 -10.47 7.02
N PHE A 101 4.18 -9.54 6.39
CA PHE A 101 4.42 -9.09 5.03
C PHE A 101 4.44 -7.57 4.93
N LEU A 102 5.12 -7.03 3.92
CA LEU A 102 5.12 -5.61 3.61
C LEU A 102 3.93 -5.30 2.71
N LEU A 103 2.98 -4.49 3.19
CA LEU A 103 1.84 -3.99 2.44
C LEU A 103 2.20 -2.66 1.79
N VAL A 104 1.86 -2.48 0.51
CA VAL A 104 2.07 -1.24 -0.25
C VAL A 104 0.87 -0.95 -1.12
N ASN A 105 0.33 0.26 -1.01
CA ASN A 105 -0.69 0.75 -1.94
C ASN A 105 -0.06 1.06 -3.30
N ALA A 106 -0.46 0.35 -4.35
CA ALA A 106 0.08 0.53 -5.70
C ALA A 106 -0.39 1.84 -6.39
N ASP A 107 -1.25 2.59 -5.75
CA ASP A 107 -1.82 3.85 -6.26
C ASP A 107 -1.19 5.10 -5.64
N THR A 108 -0.11 4.94 -4.89
CA THR A 108 0.69 6.02 -4.33
C THR A 108 2.09 6.02 -4.94
N TYR A 109 2.70 7.19 -5.02
CA TYR A 109 4.15 7.32 -5.19
C TYR A 109 4.77 7.63 -3.84
N CYS A 110 5.83 6.95 -3.45
CA CYS A 110 6.55 7.26 -2.22
C CYS A 110 8.03 6.93 -2.32
N GLU A 111 8.86 7.68 -1.60
CA GLU A 111 10.30 7.44 -1.48
C GLU A 111 10.67 6.75 -0.15
N VAL A 112 9.70 6.11 0.49
CA VAL A 112 9.91 5.32 1.71
C VAL A 112 10.97 4.25 1.46
N ALA A 113 11.96 4.17 2.34
CA ALA A 113 12.97 3.12 2.29
C ALA A 113 12.34 1.78 2.76
N PHE A 114 12.19 0.82 1.85
CA PHE A 114 11.58 -0.47 2.20
C PHE A 114 12.55 -1.43 2.92
N ALA A 115 13.86 -1.26 2.79
CA ALA A 115 14.82 -2.18 3.40
C ALA A 115 14.70 -2.26 4.95
N PRO A 116 14.57 -1.14 5.69
CA PRO A 116 14.31 -1.20 7.12
C PRO A 116 12.98 -1.90 7.46
N LEU A 117 11.93 -1.66 6.66
CA LEU A 117 10.62 -2.29 6.86
C LEU A 117 10.66 -3.80 6.60
N VAL A 118 11.40 -4.24 5.58
CA VAL A 118 11.61 -5.68 5.29
C VAL A 118 12.32 -6.39 6.42
N ALA A 119 13.22 -5.68 7.14
CA ALA A 119 13.95 -6.20 8.30
C ALA A 119 13.20 -5.99 9.64
N HIS A 120 12.06 -5.29 9.62
CA HIS A 120 11.33 -4.93 10.83
C HIS A 120 10.71 -6.16 11.50
N ASP A 121 11.03 -6.35 12.78
CA ASP A 121 10.39 -7.37 13.62
C ASP A 121 9.15 -6.77 14.30
N LEU A 122 7.97 -7.29 13.95
CA LEU A 122 6.71 -6.85 14.56
C LEU A 122 6.57 -7.28 16.03
N GLY A 123 7.26 -8.33 16.48
CA GLY A 123 7.09 -8.86 17.81
C GLY A 123 5.62 -9.17 18.14
N ALA A 124 5.06 -8.50 19.16
CA ALA A 124 3.66 -8.64 19.55
C ALA A 124 2.70 -7.72 18.76
N MET A 125 3.20 -6.80 17.94
CA MET A 125 2.37 -5.87 17.19
C MET A 125 1.59 -6.57 16.06
N LEU A 126 0.46 -5.99 15.68
CA LEU A 126 -0.34 -6.44 14.53
C LEU A 126 0.08 -5.73 13.24
N ALA A 127 0.57 -4.49 13.36
CA ALA A 127 1.19 -3.80 12.25
C ALA A 127 2.16 -2.72 12.72
N HIS A 128 3.09 -2.35 11.82
CA HIS A 128 3.92 -1.14 11.88
C HIS A 128 3.57 -0.26 10.69
N LEU A 129 3.03 0.93 10.95
CA LEU A 129 2.51 1.84 9.93
C LEU A 129 3.54 2.91 9.56
N VAL A 130 3.70 3.19 8.27
CA VAL A 130 4.35 4.43 7.84
C VAL A 130 3.30 5.53 7.77
N LEU A 131 3.54 6.61 8.48
CA LEU A 131 2.70 7.80 8.50
C LEU A 131 3.41 8.94 7.77
N VAL A 132 2.64 9.88 7.22
CA VAL A 132 3.16 11.06 6.53
C VAL A 132 2.45 12.32 7.05
N PRO A 133 3.06 13.51 6.90
CA PRO A 133 2.38 14.78 7.14
C PRO A 133 1.06 14.83 6.34
N ASN A 134 0.05 15.47 6.92
CA ASN A 134 -1.27 15.50 6.31
C ASN A 134 -1.25 16.29 4.98
N PRO A 135 -1.61 15.68 3.87
CA PRO A 135 -1.82 16.42 2.64
C PRO A 135 -3.05 17.32 2.77
N VAL A 136 -3.12 18.39 2.00
CA VAL A 136 -4.19 19.41 2.07
C VAL A 136 -5.60 18.81 2.09
N HIS A 137 -5.81 17.76 1.29
CA HIS A 137 -7.12 17.09 1.16
C HIS A 137 -7.43 16.10 2.30
N ARG A 138 -6.52 15.91 3.27
CA ARG A 138 -6.66 15.05 4.47
C ARG A 138 -6.15 15.75 5.74
N ALA A 139 -6.50 17.01 5.91
CA ALA A 139 -6.00 17.88 6.98
C ALA A 139 -6.16 17.29 8.40
N GLN A 140 -7.15 16.41 8.63
CA GLN A 140 -7.40 15.82 9.95
C GLN A 140 -6.49 14.64 10.29
N GLY A 141 -5.82 14.04 9.28
CA GLY A 141 -5.02 12.83 9.47
C GLY A 141 -5.81 11.62 9.96
N ASP A 142 -5.14 10.48 10.02
CA ASP A 142 -5.75 9.20 10.39
C ASP A 142 -5.39 8.79 11.84
N PHE A 143 -4.13 9.00 12.26
CA PHE A 143 -3.59 8.49 13.53
C PHE A 143 -2.65 9.49 14.19
N SER A 144 -2.57 9.46 15.53
CA SER A 144 -1.49 10.09 16.28
C SER A 144 -0.27 9.17 16.35
N LEU A 145 0.91 9.75 16.56
CA LEU A 145 2.18 9.02 16.74
C LEU A 145 2.94 9.61 17.92
N GLU A 146 3.23 8.79 18.93
CA GLU A 146 4.00 9.14 20.12
C GLU A 146 4.96 8.00 20.45
N ASP A 147 6.24 8.28 20.55
CA ASP A 147 7.30 7.31 20.88
C ASP A 147 7.23 6.00 20.08
N GLY A 148 6.96 6.12 18.75
CA GLY A 148 6.83 4.97 17.86
C GLY A 148 5.54 4.16 18.02
N ARG A 149 4.58 4.63 18.82
CA ARG A 149 3.26 4.02 18.99
C ARG A 149 2.18 4.81 18.25
N VAL A 150 1.39 4.08 17.49
CA VAL A 150 0.24 4.64 16.76
C VAL A 150 -0.98 4.65 17.68
N GLY A 151 -1.68 5.79 17.70
CA GLY A 151 -2.83 6.03 18.56
C GLY A 151 -3.96 6.79 17.87
N SER A 152 -5.10 6.92 18.59
CA SER A 152 -6.24 7.75 18.21
C SER A 152 -6.38 9.03 19.06
N GLY A 153 -5.33 9.36 19.85
CA GLY A 153 -5.33 10.46 20.81
C GLY A 153 -5.48 11.85 20.18
N SER A 154 -5.53 12.88 21.07
CA SER A 154 -5.71 14.30 20.72
C SER A 154 -4.41 15.00 20.25
N GLY A 155 -3.29 14.29 20.19
CA GLY A 155 -1.99 14.81 19.72
C GLY A 155 -1.96 15.11 18.22
N ALA A 156 -0.78 15.47 17.72
CA ALA A 156 -0.57 15.68 16.29
C ALA A 156 -0.94 14.41 15.52
N ARG A 157 -1.80 14.55 14.52
CA ARG A 157 -2.27 13.45 13.69
C ARG A 157 -1.60 13.48 12.33
N TYR A 158 -1.41 12.31 11.77
CA TYR A 158 -0.73 12.06 10.51
C TYR A 158 -1.55 11.16 9.61
N THR A 159 -1.32 11.23 8.33
CA THR A 159 -2.00 10.38 7.34
C THR A 159 -1.27 9.04 7.20
N TYR A 160 -2.01 7.94 7.14
CA TYR A 160 -1.46 6.62 6.81
C TYR A 160 -0.99 6.60 5.34
N ALA A 161 0.28 6.32 5.13
CA ALA A 161 0.92 6.38 3.81
C ALA A 161 0.48 5.26 2.84
N GLY A 162 -0.27 4.26 3.32
CA GLY A 162 -0.53 3.06 2.53
C GLY A 162 0.67 2.11 2.45
N VAL A 163 1.62 2.24 3.37
CA VAL A 163 2.79 1.35 3.53
C VAL A 163 2.83 0.86 4.96
N ALA A 164 2.90 -0.45 5.16
CA ALA A 164 2.95 -1.05 6.50
C ALA A 164 3.61 -2.43 6.49
N VAL A 165 4.32 -2.79 7.55
CA VAL A 165 4.57 -4.19 7.87
C VAL A 165 3.36 -4.71 8.62
N MET A 166 2.77 -5.81 8.17
CA MET A 166 1.49 -6.29 8.68
C MET A 166 1.55 -7.78 9.03
N SER A 167 1.02 -8.13 10.19
CA SER A 167 0.76 -9.52 10.56
C SER A 167 -0.53 -10.01 9.90
N PRO A 168 -0.57 -11.22 9.33
CA PRO A 168 -1.81 -11.86 8.87
C PRO A 168 -2.91 -11.89 9.95
N ARG A 169 -2.53 -11.88 11.22
CA ARG A 169 -3.44 -11.88 12.38
C ARG A 169 -4.34 -10.66 12.43
N LEU A 170 -3.93 -9.51 11.85
CA LEU A 170 -4.74 -8.30 11.81
C LEU A 170 -6.05 -8.53 11.04
N VAL A 171 -6.00 -9.28 9.95
CA VAL A 171 -7.18 -9.56 9.11
C VAL A 171 -7.81 -10.93 9.39
N ALA A 172 -7.36 -11.65 10.43
CA ALA A 172 -7.93 -12.95 10.80
C ALA A 172 -9.46 -12.94 11.05
N PRO A 173 -10.07 -11.84 11.56
CA PRO A 173 -11.53 -11.77 11.68
C PRO A 173 -12.28 -11.65 10.36
N VAL A 174 -11.60 -11.35 9.24
CA VAL A 174 -12.25 -11.13 7.95
C VAL A 174 -12.43 -12.44 7.21
N GLN A 175 -13.66 -12.79 6.90
CA GLN A 175 -13.95 -13.97 6.07
C GLN A 175 -13.41 -13.77 4.66
N ARG A 176 -12.74 -14.79 4.12
CA ARG A 176 -12.24 -14.77 2.76
C ARG A 176 -13.37 -14.53 1.75
N GLY A 177 -13.16 -13.60 0.82
CA GLY A 177 -14.15 -13.17 -0.15
C GLY A 177 -15.17 -12.15 0.37
N ALA A 178 -15.14 -11.81 1.66
CA ALA A 178 -15.98 -10.74 2.20
C ALA A 178 -15.38 -9.37 1.92
N LYS A 179 -16.24 -8.40 1.63
CA LYS A 179 -15.86 -7.00 1.49
C LYS A 179 -15.63 -6.40 2.88
N ALA A 180 -14.42 -5.90 3.14
CA ALA A 180 -14.05 -5.35 4.44
C ALA A 180 -13.04 -4.21 4.32
N PRO A 181 -13.31 -3.03 4.93
CA PRO A 181 -12.34 -1.94 5.04
C PRO A 181 -11.26 -2.26 6.08
N LEU A 182 -10.05 -1.73 5.88
CA LEU A 182 -8.94 -1.93 6.81
C LEU A 182 -9.03 -1.03 8.05
N ALA A 183 -9.55 0.19 7.91
CA ALA A 183 -9.53 1.19 8.96
C ALA A 183 -10.15 0.71 10.29
N PRO A 184 -11.33 0.04 10.34
CA PRO A 184 -11.88 -0.48 11.60
C PRO A 184 -10.95 -1.45 12.32
N LEU A 185 -10.22 -2.29 11.58
CA LEU A 185 -9.28 -3.25 12.17
C LEU A 185 -8.04 -2.54 12.74
N LEU A 186 -7.57 -1.49 12.06
CA LEU A 186 -6.49 -0.67 12.58
C LEU A 186 -6.91 0.07 13.85
N TYR A 187 -8.12 0.64 13.91
CA TYR A 187 -8.62 1.29 15.14
C TYR A 187 -8.77 0.30 16.29
N ALA A 188 -9.29 -0.90 16.05
CA ALA A 188 -9.34 -1.94 17.07
C ALA A 188 -7.94 -2.31 17.57
N ALA A 189 -6.96 -2.41 16.67
CA ALA A 189 -5.58 -2.67 17.05
C ALA A 189 -4.91 -1.49 17.80
N VAL A 190 -5.33 -0.23 17.56
CA VAL A 190 -4.95 0.94 18.38
C VAL A 190 -5.47 0.77 19.81
N ASP A 191 -6.76 0.41 19.96
CA ASP A 191 -7.37 0.24 21.29
C ASP A 191 -6.67 -0.87 22.09
N GLU A 192 -6.19 -1.92 21.41
CA GLU A 192 -5.37 -2.99 21.98
C GLU A 192 -3.89 -2.59 22.18
N ARG A 193 -3.47 -1.39 21.80
CA ARG A 193 -2.06 -0.92 21.80
C ARG A 193 -1.12 -1.82 21.01
N ARG A 194 -1.59 -2.36 19.89
CA ARG A 194 -0.87 -3.32 19.04
C ARG A 194 -0.47 -2.76 17.68
N LEU A 195 -0.39 -1.42 17.56
CA LEU A 195 0.18 -0.74 16.42
C LEU A 195 1.41 0.07 16.81
N SER A 196 2.49 -0.11 16.06
CA SER A 196 3.64 0.78 16.04
C SER A 196 3.69 1.55 14.72
N GLY A 197 4.55 2.56 14.62
CA GLY A 197 4.70 3.31 13.39
C GLY A 197 5.88 4.26 13.40
N GLU A 198 6.12 4.83 12.23
CA GLU A 198 7.16 5.83 12.01
C GLU A 198 6.61 6.98 11.15
N LEU A 199 7.19 8.18 11.29
CA LEU A 199 6.86 9.35 10.47
C LEU A 199 7.87 9.47 9.33
N PHE A 200 7.40 9.35 8.09
CA PHE A 200 8.17 9.62 6.89
C PHE A 200 7.92 11.05 6.41
N GLN A 201 8.98 11.82 6.20
CA GLN A 201 8.90 13.22 5.78
C GLN A 201 9.40 13.48 4.35
N GLY A 202 9.72 12.42 3.60
CA GLY A 202 10.12 12.51 2.19
C GLY A 202 8.94 12.61 1.23
N LEU A 203 9.23 12.52 -0.07
CA LEU A 203 8.18 12.60 -1.08
C LEU A 203 7.22 11.42 -1.00
N TRP A 204 5.97 11.75 -0.77
CA TRP A 204 4.82 10.86 -0.81
C TRP A 204 3.64 11.59 -1.46
N GLN A 205 2.96 10.92 -2.40
CA GLN A 205 1.79 11.47 -3.09
C GLN A 205 0.82 10.35 -3.44
N ASP A 206 -0.44 10.46 -3.03
CA ASP A 206 -1.49 9.61 -3.59
C ASP A 206 -1.93 10.15 -4.96
N VAL A 207 -1.88 9.31 -5.97
CA VAL A 207 -2.28 9.68 -7.34
C VAL A 207 -3.80 9.48 -7.49
N GLY A 208 -4.57 10.26 -6.73
CA GLY A 208 -6.02 10.09 -6.65
C GLY A 208 -6.84 10.90 -7.64
N THR A 209 -6.27 11.96 -8.22
CA THR A 209 -6.94 12.84 -9.20
C THR A 209 -5.95 13.29 -10.28
N PRO A 210 -6.44 13.79 -11.46
CA PRO A 210 -5.57 14.33 -12.50
C PRO A 210 -4.67 15.47 -12.02
N GLU A 211 -5.16 16.34 -11.13
CA GLU A 211 -4.39 17.45 -10.58
C GLU A 211 -3.21 16.95 -9.75
N ARG A 212 -3.43 15.94 -8.87
CA ARG A 212 -2.38 15.34 -8.06
C ARG A 212 -1.35 14.57 -8.90
N LEU A 213 -1.79 13.97 -10.00
CA LEU A 213 -0.88 13.37 -10.97
C LEU A 213 0.03 14.44 -11.59
N ALA A 214 -0.54 15.57 -12.04
CA ALA A 214 0.21 16.65 -12.63
C ALA A 214 1.19 17.31 -11.64
N GLU A 215 0.78 17.49 -10.39
CA GLU A 215 1.64 17.98 -9.31
C GLU A 215 2.85 17.06 -9.08
N LEU A 216 2.63 15.75 -9.03
CA LEU A 216 3.69 14.77 -8.86
C LEU A 216 4.67 14.78 -10.04
N GLU A 217 4.15 14.81 -11.28
CA GLU A 217 4.98 14.90 -12.49
C GLU A 217 5.86 16.17 -12.47
N ALA A 218 5.31 17.31 -12.09
CA ALA A 218 6.06 18.56 -11.98
C ALA A 218 7.16 18.47 -10.89
N GLN A 219 6.86 17.84 -9.74
CA GLN A 219 7.85 17.65 -8.67
C GLN A 219 8.99 16.71 -9.10
N LEU A 220 8.70 15.65 -9.83
CA LEU A 220 9.71 14.72 -10.32
C LEU A 220 10.57 15.36 -11.42
N ALA A 221 9.98 16.11 -12.35
CA ALA A 221 10.72 16.83 -13.39
C ALA A 221 11.68 17.88 -12.82
N ALA A 222 11.33 18.54 -11.71
CA ALA A 222 12.20 19.52 -11.05
C ALA A 222 13.42 18.91 -10.33
N ARG A 223 13.49 17.59 -10.21
CA ARG A 223 14.57 16.83 -9.53
C ARG A 223 15.54 16.15 -10.49
N THR A 224 15.20 16.16 -11.79
CA THR A 224 16.02 15.62 -12.88
C THR A 224 16.89 16.70 -13.48
#